data_99404e5056f1813c51431d273549b2ac
#
_entry.id   99404e5056f1813c51431d273549b2ac
#
_cell.length_a   1.000
_cell.length_b   1.000
_cell.length_c   1.000
_cell.angle_alpha   90.00
_cell.angle_beta   90.00
_cell.angle_gamma   90.00
#
_symmetry.space_group_name_H-M   'P 1'
#
loop_
_entity.id
_entity.type
_entity.pdbx_description
1 polymer ?
#
loop_
_entity_poly.entity_id
_entity_poly.type
_entity_poly.pdbx_seq_one_letter_code
_entity_poly.pdbx_strand_id
1 'polypeptide(L)'
;MSLRGLAGALVILALLGAGGAQAQGFDPSKYPDWKGQWLRTGRGNGNAWDPTKPLGLGEGAPLIPEYQAMLEAAVADEKAGGQGIDPTYLCVPSGLPRSMIAVLPMEIIVTPQTTYIALELFSTQRRIYTDGRDWPAKIAPSFEGYSIGHWEDSKGAGRYDQLVVETRGLKGPHTYDSSGVPFHKDDQAIIFERLYSDQNDPNILHNEVTTIDHALTRPWTVTRSYRREPNPQPLWTETYCTEDNHHVFIGGHNYVVSGDGHLMPARKDEPPPDLRNFAVGKPSSP
;
A
#
# COMPACT_ATOMS: atom_id res chain seq x y z
N MET A 1 -48.52 -64.56 44.37
CA MET A 1 -48.48 -64.64 42.88
C MET A 1 -48.24 -63.27 42.36
N SER A 2 -47.16 -63.12 41.66
CA SER A 2 -46.52 -61.86 41.21
C SER A 2 -47.17 -61.36 39.93
N LEU A 3 -47.41 -60.06 39.82
CA LEU A 3 -47.55 -59.38 38.55
C LEU A 3 -46.53 -58.23 38.49
N ARG A 4 -45.61 -58.38 37.57
CA ARG A 4 -44.60 -57.43 37.22
C ARG A 4 -45.17 -56.40 36.27
N GLY A 5 -45.20 -55.12 36.64
CA GLY A 5 -45.49 -54.00 35.77
C GLY A 5 -44.31 -53.58 34.95
N LEU A 6 -44.44 -53.56 33.64
CA LEU A 6 -43.47 -52.95 32.72
C LEU A 6 -43.61 -51.45 32.77
N ALA A 7 -42.52 -50.77 33.17
CA ALA A 7 -42.37 -49.34 32.98
C ALA A 7 -41.80 -49.07 31.60
N GLY A 8 -42.60 -48.49 30.72
CA GLY A 8 -42.15 -48.01 29.43
C GLY A 8 -41.39 -46.71 29.56
N ALA A 9 -40.10 -46.75 29.26
CA ALA A 9 -39.30 -45.52 29.15
C ALA A 9 -39.54 -44.85 27.80
N LEU A 10 -40.15 -43.67 27.86
CA LEU A 10 -40.28 -42.77 26.70
C LEU A 10 -38.92 -42.07 26.50
N VAL A 11 -38.18 -42.48 25.49
CA VAL A 11 -36.98 -41.75 25.04
C VAL A 11 -37.45 -40.62 24.14
N ILE A 12 -37.45 -39.39 24.69
CA ILE A 12 -37.63 -38.17 23.91
C ILE A 12 -36.30 -37.89 23.20
N LEU A 13 -36.19 -38.20 21.91
CA LEU A 13 -35.10 -37.78 21.04
C LEU A 13 -35.29 -36.28 20.79
N ALA A 14 -34.59 -35.44 21.54
CA ALA A 14 -34.43 -34.03 21.21
C ALA A 14 -33.51 -33.94 19.97
N LEU A 15 -34.12 -33.78 18.81
CA LEU A 15 -33.42 -33.35 17.61
C LEU A 15 -32.94 -31.91 17.83
N LEU A 16 -31.75 -31.77 18.33
CA LEU A 16 -30.99 -30.52 18.25
C LEU A 16 -30.74 -30.28 16.75
N GLY A 17 -31.60 -29.52 16.13
CA GLY A 17 -31.34 -28.91 14.84
C GLY A 17 -30.14 -28.02 14.99
N ALA A 18 -28.94 -28.58 14.73
CA ALA A 18 -27.78 -27.78 14.39
C ALA A 18 -28.15 -27.03 13.11
N GLY A 19 -28.66 -25.79 13.27
CA GLY A 19 -28.74 -24.82 12.21
C GLY A 19 -27.31 -24.62 11.74
N GLY A 20 -26.87 -25.41 10.77
CA GLY A 20 -25.65 -25.17 10.05
C GLY A 20 -25.78 -23.76 9.47
N ALA A 21 -24.99 -22.83 9.99
CA ALA A 21 -24.73 -21.60 9.28
C ALA A 21 -24.20 -22.04 7.90
N GLN A 22 -25.10 -22.07 6.91
CA GLN A 22 -24.69 -22.23 5.53
C GLN A 22 -23.78 -21.04 5.27
N ALA A 23 -22.49 -21.29 5.18
CA ALA A 23 -21.59 -20.32 4.63
C ALA A 23 -22.17 -19.94 3.28
N GLN A 24 -22.73 -18.73 3.19
CA GLN A 24 -23.25 -18.23 1.91
C GLN A 24 -22.09 -18.36 0.93
N GLY A 25 -22.26 -19.24 -0.07
CA GLY A 25 -21.22 -19.50 -1.05
C GLY A 25 -20.76 -18.18 -1.64
N PHE A 26 -19.46 -17.98 -1.74
CA PHE A 26 -18.88 -16.80 -2.37
C PHE A 26 -19.42 -16.69 -3.79
N ASP A 27 -20.15 -15.61 -4.06
CA ASP A 27 -20.69 -15.31 -5.37
C ASP A 27 -19.87 -14.15 -5.99
N PRO A 28 -18.91 -14.43 -6.86
CA PRO A 28 -18.08 -13.40 -7.47
C PRO A 28 -18.87 -12.43 -8.35
N SER A 29 -20.09 -12.80 -8.79
CA SER A 29 -20.92 -11.92 -9.62
C SER A 29 -21.46 -10.71 -8.85
N LYS A 30 -21.44 -10.76 -7.52
CA LYS A 30 -21.85 -9.65 -6.65
C LYS A 30 -20.77 -8.57 -6.52
N TYR A 31 -19.54 -8.86 -6.92
CA TYR A 31 -18.42 -7.93 -6.80
C TYR A 31 -18.10 -7.27 -8.14
N PRO A 32 -17.50 -6.07 -8.15
CA PRO A 32 -17.04 -5.48 -9.39
C PRO A 32 -15.92 -6.33 -10.00
N ASP A 33 -15.82 -6.33 -11.33
CA ASP A 33 -14.74 -7.01 -12.03
C ASP A 33 -13.46 -6.16 -11.96
N TRP A 34 -12.66 -6.39 -10.92
CA TRP A 34 -11.36 -5.76 -10.74
C TRP A 34 -10.19 -6.68 -11.07
N LYS A 35 -10.41 -7.72 -11.83
CA LYS A 35 -9.35 -8.63 -12.28
C LYS A 35 -8.34 -7.94 -13.18
N GLY A 36 -7.15 -8.53 -13.25
CA GLY A 36 -6.04 -8.04 -14.07
C GLY A 36 -5.21 -6.99 -13.34
N GLN A 37 -4.24 -6.44 -14.07
CA GLN A 37 -3.32 -5.46 -13.54
C GLN A 37 -3.86 -4.04 -13.68
N TRP A 38 -3.53 -3.22 -12.70
CA TRP A 38 -3.91 -1.82 -12.64
C TRP A 38 -2.68 -0.96 -12.47
N LEU A 39 -2.51 0.01 -13.37
CA LEU A 39 -1.41 0.97 -13.34
C LEU A 39 -1.92 2.35 -12.99
N ARG A 40 -1.22 3.04 -12.10
CA ARG A 40 -1.55 4.40 -11.74
C ARG A 40 -1.54 5.32 -12.96
N THR A 41 -2.57 6.15 -13.09
CA THR A 41 -2.65 7.19 -14.11
C THR A 41 -2.35 8.56 -13.52
N GLY A 42 -1.73 9.42 -14.31
CA GLY A 42 -1.43 10.81 -13.92
C GLY A 42 -0.26 10.93 -12.94
N ARG A 43 0.12 12.17 -12.70
CA ARG A 43 1.13 12.59 -11.73
C ARG A 43 0.48 13.42 -10.63
N GLY A 44 1.13 13.47 -9.47
CA GLY A 44 0.72 14.34 -8.38
C GLY A 44 -0.62 13.95 -7.75
N ASN A 45 -1.27 14.92 -7.19
CA ASN A 45 -2.42 14.80 -6.28
C ASN A 45 -3.76 15.05 -6.98
N GLY A 46 -3.88 14.66 -8.24
CA GLY A 46 -5.06 15.02 -9.02
C GLY A 46 -5.18 16.54 -9.13
N ASN A 47 -6.38 17.06 -8.87
CA ASN A 47 -6.67 18.51 -8.98
C ASN A 47 -5.95 19.40 -7.94
N ALA A 48 -5.38 18.81 -6.89
CA ALA A 48 -4.68 19.56 -5.85
C ALA A 48 -3.17 19.71 -6.13
N TRP A 49 -2.65 19.02 -7.13
CA TRP A 49 -1.24 19.10 -7.47
C TRP A 49 -0.90 20.37 -8.25
N ASP A 50 0.11 21.09 -7.77
CA ASP A 50 0.67 22.28 -8.41
C ASP A 50 1.96 21.94 -9.16
N PRO A 51 1.90 21.77 -10.50
CA PRO A 51 3.06 21.40 -11.30
C PRO A 51 4.14 22.48 -11.41
N THR A 52 3.86 23.70 -10.94
CA THR A 52 4.83 24.81 -10.93
C THR A 52 5.77 24.75 -9.75
N LYS A 53 5.45 23.94 -8.74
CA LYS A 53 6.26 23.73 -7.54
C LYS A 53 7.11 22.47 -7.65
N PRO A 54 8.24 22.40 -6.92
CA PRO A 54 8.98 21.15 -6.73
C PRO A 54 8.09 20.01 -6.23
N LEU A 55 8.46 18.78 -6.53
CA LEU A 55 7.82 17.59 -5.95
C LEU A 55 7.77 17.73 -4.42
N GLY A 56 6.76 17.20 -3.81
CA GLY A 56 6.50 17.35 -2.39
C GLY A 56 5.78 18.66 -2.04
N LEU A 57 6.34 19.79 -2.41
CA LEU A 57 5.69 21.09 -2.21
C LEU A 57 4.47 21.28 -3.12
N GLY A 58 4.48 20.66 -4.29
CA GLY A 58 3.34 20.65 -5.23
C GLY A 58 2.19 19.76 -4.79
N GLU A 59 2.37 18.86 -3.84
CA GLU A 59 1.33 17.92 -3.39
C GLU A 59 0.22 18.59 -2.57
N GLY A 60 0.48 19.75 -1.98
CA GLY A 60 -0.53 20.51 -1.23
C GLY A 60 -0.93 19.86 0.10
N ALA A 61 -0.05 19.05 0.69
CA ALA A 61 -0.28 18.46 2.01
C ALA A 61 -0.43 19.55 3.07
N PRO A 62 -1.48 19.52 3.91
CA PRO A 62 -1.69 20.51 4.97
C PRO A 62 -0.82 20.21 6.19
N LEU A 63 0.50 20.27 6.02
CA LEU A 63 1.47 19.99 7.07
C LEU A 63 1.42 21.02 8.20
N ILE A 64 1.72 20.59 9.43
CA ILE A 64 2.04 21.49 10.51
C ILE A 64 3.40 22.16 10.24
N PRO A 65 3.71 23.33 10.84
CA PRO A 65 4.92 24.11 10.52
C PRO A 65 6.22 23.30 10.63
N GLU A 66 6.33 22.43 11.62
CA GLU A 66 7.51 21.57 11.82
C GLU A 66 7.74 20.65 10.62
N TYR A 67 6.71 19.95 10.17
CA TYR A 67 6.79 19.01 9.05
C TYR A 67 6.89 19.72 7.70
N GLN A 68 6.30 20.91 7.59
CA GLN A 68 6.51 21.77 6.43
C GLN A 68 7.97 22.18 6.29
N ALA A 69 8.62 22.57 7.39
CA ALA A 69 10.05 22.92 7.38
C ALA A 69 10.94 21.70 7.04
N MET A 70 10.59 20.51 7.52
CA MET A 70 11.27 19.27 7.14
C MET A 70 11.19 18.99 5.63
N LEU A 71 10.00 19.14 5.05
CA LEU A 71 9.80 18.97 3.61
C LEU A 71 10.61 19.99 2.80
N GLU A 72 10.58 21.26 3.20
CA GLU A 72 11.35 22.33 2.53
C GLU A 72 12.84 22.07 2.58
N ALA A 73 13.36 21.60 3.72
CA ALA A 73 14.76 21.22 3.86
C ALA A 73 15.11 20.01 2.97
N ALA A 74 14.25 18.99 2.89
CA ALA A 74 14.44 17.85 2.02
C ALA A 74 14.46 18.23 0.54
N VAL A 75 13.56 19.09 0.09
CA VAL A 75 13.52 19.61 -1.29
C VAL A 75 14.77 20.43 -1.60
N ALA A 76 15.28 21.19 -0.63
CA ALA A 76 16.51 21.95 -0.80
C ALA A 76 17.75 21.03 -0.90
N ASP A 77 17.78 19.96 -0.10
CA ASP A 77 18.83 18.93 -0.14
C ASP A 77 18.84 18.21 -1.50
N GLU A 78 17.70 17.76 -1.98
CA GLU A 78 17.57 17.12 -3.31
C GLU A 78 18.02 18.05 -4.44
N LYS A 79 17.65 19.32 -4.38
CA LYS A 79 18.10 20.33 -5.34
C LYS A 79 19.63 20.52 -5.32
N ALA A 80 20.26 20.32 -4.17
CA ALA A 80 21.71 20.37 -4.01
C ALA A 80 22.40 19.03 -4.39
N GLY A 81 21.64 18.01 -4.81
CA GLY A 81 22.12 16.68 -5.18
C GLY A 81 22.12 15.68 -4.03
N GLY A 82 21.45 15.99 -2.92
CA GLY A 82 21.21 15.06 -1.82
C GLY A 82 20.04 14.11 -2.10
N GLN A 83 19.73 13.27 -1.12
CA GLN A 83 18.72 12.21 -1.25
C GLN A 83 17.36 12.57 -0.62
N GLY A 84 17.28 13.75 0.00
CA GLY A 84 16.09 14.10 0.76
C GLY A 84 15.85 13.20 1.98
N ILE A 85 14.58 12.95 2.30
CA ILE A 85 14.18 12.18 3.49
C ILE A 85 13.38 10.91 3.16
N ASP A 86 13.36 10.50 1.89
CA ASP A 86 12.62 9.30 1.49
C ASP A 86 13.26 8.03 2.09
N PRO A 87 12.59 7.32 3.01
CA PRO A 87 13.18 6.19 3.70
C PRO A 87 13.39 4.97 2.78
N THR A 88 12.79 4.94 1.61
CA THR A 88 12.96 3.83 0.66
C THR A 88 14.35 3.78 0.05
N TYR A 89 15.10 4.87 0.07
CA TYR A 89 16.53 4.85 -0.27
C TYR A 89 17.35 3.98 0.68
N LEU A 90 16.85 3.71 1.88
CA LEU A 90 17.45 2.81 2.86
C LEU A 90 16.79 1.43 2.88
N CYS A 91 16.06 1.07 1.84
CA CYS A 91 15.27 -0.15 1.76
C CYS A 91 14.22 -0.31 2.89
N VAL A 92 13.79 0.79 3.50
CA VAL A 92 12.61 0.76 4.34
C VAL A 92 11.39 0.53 3.45
N PRO A 93 10.54 -0.46 3.74
CA PRO A 93 9.34 -0.69 2.94
C PRO A 93 8.48 0.56 2.79
N SER A 94 7.91 0.75 1.60
CA SER A 94 7.15 1.95 1.28
C SER A 94 5.94 2.17 2.20
N GLY A 95 5.27 1.11 2.60
CA GLY A 95 4.09 1.18 3.45
C GLY A 95 2.92 1.98 2.87
N LEU A 96 1.82 2.07 3.62
CA LEU A 96 0.70 2.94 3.26
C LEU A 96 0.96 4.40 3.66
N PRO A 97 0.46 5.38 2.87
CA PRO A 97 -0.32 5.23 1.63
C PRO A 97 0.53 5.03 0.37
N ARG A 98 1.85 5.12 0.48
CA ARG A 98 2.80 5.14 -0.65
C ARG A 98 2.71 3.88 -1.51
N SER A 99 2.52 2.70 -0.94
CA SER A 99 2.37 1.45 -1.69
C SER A 99 1.22 1.51 -2.70
N MET A 100 0.12 2.20 -2.37
CA MET A 100 -1.02 2.42 -3.26
C MET A 100 -0.81 3.59 -4.24
N ILE A 101 0.26 4.35 -4.09
CA ILE A 101 0.56 5.53 -4.93
C ILE A 101 1.68 5.22 -5.92
N ALA A 102 2.29 4.05 -5.83
CA ALA A 102 3.35 3.61 -6.74
C ALA A 102 2.89 3.60 -8.21
N VAL A 103 3.86 3.77 -9.11
CA VAL A 103 3.63 3.70 -10.56
C VAL A 103 3.65 2.27 -11.09
N LEU A 104 4.08 1.32 -10.26
CA LEU A 104 4.14 -0.10 -10.60
C LEU A 104 2.76 -0.74 -10.51
N PRO A 105 2.52 -1.85 -11.22
CA PRO A 105 1.21 -2.49 -11.27
C PRO A 105 0.78 -3.05 -9.92
N MET A 106 -0.54 -3.13 -9.76
CA MET A 106 -1.18 -3.87 -8.69
C MET A 106 -2.26 -4.80 -9.24
N GLU A 107 -2.56 -5.86 -8.50
CA GLU A 107 -3.66 -6.80 -8.76
C GLU A 107 -4.55 -6.90 -7.54
N ILE A 108 -5.88 -6.95 -7.76
CA ILE A 108 -6.87 -7.05 -6.70
C ILE A 108 -7.53 -8.41 -6.75
N ILE A 109 -7.46 -9.14 -5.64
CA ILE A 109 -7.98 -10.50 -5.50
C ILE A 109 -9.04 -10.50 -4.40
N VAL A 110 -10.28 -10.72 -4.79
CA VAL A 110 -11.42 -10.76 -3.86
C VAL A 110 -11.67 -12.20 -3.44
N THR A 111 -11.69 -12.45 -2.13
CA THR A 111 -12.08 -13.72 -1.53
C THR A 111 -13.21 -13.49 -0.51
N PRO A 112 -13.86 -14.53 0.00
CA PRO A 112 -15.00 -14.38 0.93
C PRO A 112 -14.70 -13.58 2.19
N GLN A 113 -13.46 -13.66 2.71
CA GLN A 113 -13.11 -13.07 4.01
C GLN A 113 -12.05 -11.98 3.91
N THR A 114 -11.37 -11.89 2.77
CA THR A 114 -10.24 -11.00 2.62
C THR A 114 -10.13 -10.54 1.18
N THR A 115 -9.96 -9.24 0.98
CA THR A 115 -9.52 -8.70 -0.29
C THR A 115 -8.02 -8.48 -0.21
N TYR A 116 -7.29 -9.06 -1.16
CA TYR A 116 -5.84 -8.89 -1.28
C TYR A 116 -5.54 -7.88 -2.37
N ILE A 117 -4.54 -7.05 -2.13
CA ILE A 117 -3.93 -6.21 -3.16
C ILE A 117 -2.46 -6.61 -3.24
N ALA A 118 -2.11 -7.31 -4.33
CA ALA A 118 -0.73 -7.60 -4.66
C ALA A 118 -0.13 -6.37 -5.34
N LEU A 119 1.04 -5.96 -4.90
CA LEU A 119 1.76 -4.79 -5.40
C LEU A 119 3.11 -5.26 -5.93
N GLU A 120 3.44 -4.90 -7.17
CA GLU A 120 4.76 -5.22 -7.72
C GLU A 120 5.87 -4.49 -6.94
N LEU A 121 5.56 -3.29 -6.45
CA LEU A 121 6.50 -2.52 -5.62
C LEU A 121 6.94 -3.33 -4.40
N PHE A 122 8.21 -3.73 -4.39
CA PHE A 122 8.84 -4.57 -3.36
C PHE A 122 8.12 -5.89 -3.10
N SER A 123 7.41 -6.42 -4.11
CA SER A 123 6.62 -7.65 -4.01
C SER A 123 5.71 -7.67 -2.77
N THR A 124 5.11 -6.52 -2.46
CA THR A 124 4.31 -6.31 -1.26
C THR A 124 2.90 -6.83 -1.45
N GLN A 125 2.31 -7.37 -0.38
CA GLN A 125 0.93 -7.82 -0.37
C GLN A 125 0.15 -7.17 0.78
N ARG A 126 -0.91 -6.45 0.46
CA ARG A 126 -1.89 -5.96 1.44
C ARG A 126 -3.00 -6.98 1.67
N ARG A 127 -3.44 -7.07 2.91
CA ARG A 127 -4.61 -7.86 3.33
C ARG A 127 -5.63 -6.93 3.93
N ILE A 128 -6.80 -6.87 3.32
CA ILE A 128 -7.94 -6.12 3.79
C ILE A 128 -8.99 -7.14 4.25
N TYR A 129 -9.21 -7.22 5.55
CA TYR A 129 -10.17 -8.17 6.10
C TYR A 129 -11.59 -7.66 5.85
N THR A 130 -12.38 -8.44 5.10
CA THR A 130 -13.75 -8.09 4.65
C THR A 130 -14.80 -9.04 5.19
N ASP A 131 -14.48 -9.76 6.27
CA ASP A 131 -15.35 -10.75 6.91
C ASP A 131 -16.19 -10.18 8.07
N GLY A 132 -16.17 -8.86 8.27
CA GLY A 132 -16.93 -8.19 9.30
C GLY A 132 -16.36 -8.32 10.72
N ARG A 133 -15.07 -8.68 10.82
CA ARG A 133 -14.39 -8.79 12.12
C ARG A 133 -14.24 -7.46 12.82
N ASP A 134 -14.17 -7.50 14.15
CA ASP A 134 -13.81 -6.35 14.96
C ASP A 134 -12.29 -6.09 14.93
N TRP A 135 -11.90 -4.89 15.36
CA TRP A 135 -10.50 -4.54 15.56
C TRP A 135 -9.88 -5.41 16.66
N PRO A 136 -8.67 -5.94 16.45
CA PRO A 136 -7.98 -6.64 17.52
C PRO A 136 -7.64 -5.68 18.67
N ALA A 137 -7.68 -6.17 19.90
CA ALA A 137 -7.39 -5.36 21.09
C ALA A 137 -5.98 -4.74 21.06
N LYS A 138 -5.05 -5.34 20.30
CA LYS A 138 -3.70 -4.84 20.07
C LYS A 138 -3.29 -5.10 18.65
N ILE A 139 -2.84 -4.06 17.96
CA ILE A 139 -2.26 -4.14 16.63
C ILE A 139 -0.74 -4.05 16.78
N ALA A 140 -0.02 -5.02 16.24
CA ALA A 140 1.43 -4.92 16.06
C ALA A 140 1.70 -4.02 14.85
N PRO A 141 2.39 -2.88 14.99
CA PRO A 141 2.62 -1.99 13.88
C PRO A 141 3.42 -2.65 12.74
N SER A 142 2.98 -2.41 11.51
CA SER A 142 3.65 -2.85 10.28
C SER A 142 3.62 -1.75 9.23
N PHE A 143 4.43 -1.86 8.17
CA PHE A 143 4.46 -0.82 7.14
C PHE A 143 3.14 -0.72 6.36
N GLU A 144 2.47 -1.85 6.10
CA GLU A 144 1.14 -1.87 5.47
C GLU A 144 -0.02 -1.71 6.47
N GLY A 145 0.27 -1.70 7.77
CA GLY A 145 -0.73 -1.62 8.82
C GLY A 145 -1.63 -2.85 8.91
N TYR A 146 -2.73 -2.68 9.64
CA TYR A 146 -3.82 -3.65 9.74
C TYR A 146 -5.07 -3.02 9.14
N SER A 147 -5.65 -3.64 8.10
CA SER A 147 -6.77 -3.09 7.34
C SER A 147 -8.04 -3.91 7.55
N ILE A 148 -9.12 -3.25 7.95
CA ILE A 148 -10.47 -3.79 7.91
C ILE A 148 -11.24 -3.03 6.83
N GLY A 149 -12.03 -3.76 6.04
CA GLY A 149 -12.86 -3.17 5.00
C GLY A 149 -14.20 -3.84 4.90
N HIS A 150 -15.07 -3.22 4.16
CA HIS A 150 -16.35 -3.80 3.78
C HIS A 150 -16.73 -3.38 2.36
N TRP A 151 -17.44 -4.27 1.70
CA TRP A 151 -17.99 -4.01 0.39
C TRP A 151 -19.36 -3.35 0.53
N GLU A 152 -19.60 -2.34 -0.28
CA GLU A 152 -20.86 -1.60 -0.29
C GLU A 152 -21.55 -1.67 -1.65
N ASP A 153 -22.89 -1.76 -1.60
CA ASP A 153 -23.79 -1.49 -2.71
C ASP A 153 -24.35 -0.08 -2.55
N SER A 154 -23.55 0.91 -2.95
CA SER A 154 -23.89 2.32 -2.75
C SER A 154 -25.10 2.77 -3.57
N LYS A 155 -25.46 1.99 -4.62
CA LYS A 155 -26.56 2.27 -5.54
C LYS A 155 -27.82 1.46 -5.25
N GLY A 156 -27.76 0.50 -4.31
CA GLY A 156 -28.87 -0.41 -4.01
C GLY A 156 -29.25 -1.34 -5.20
N ALA A 157 -28.26 -1.68 -6.03
CA ALA A 157 -28.47 -2.47 -7.25
C ALA A 157 -28.35 -3.99 -7.03
N GLY A 158 -28.16 -4.43 -5.79
CA GLY A 158 -27.98 -5.84 -5.42
C GLY A 158 -26.57 -6.37 -5.70
N ARG A 159 -25.63 -5.47 -6.05
CA ARG A 159 -24.23 -5.77 -6.31
C ARG A 159 -23.36 -4.71 -5.66
N TYR A 160 -22.24 -5.16 -5.12
CA TYR A 160 -21.24 -4.23 -4.59
C TYR A 160 -20.62 -3.38 -5.71
N ASP A 161 -20.35 -2.13 -5.43
CA ASP A 161 -19.75 -1.20 -6.38
C ASP A 161 -18.54 -0.45 -5.80
N GLN A 162 -18.33 -0.56 -4.48
CA GLN A 162 -17.16 0.03 -3.83
C GLN A 162 -16.65 -0.81 -2.64
N LEU A 163 -15.36 -0.65 -2.35
CA LEU A 163 -14.68 -1.19 -1.17
C LEU A 163 -14.25 -0.02 -0.28
N VAL A 164 -14.77 0.01 0.93
CA VAL A 164 -14.38 1.00 1.95
C VAL A 164 -13.45 0.34 2.95
N VAL A 165 -12.32 0.99 3.24
CA VAL A 165 -11.25 0.43 4.06
C VAL A 165 -10.80 1.44 5.11
N GLU A 166 -10.53 0.95 6.31
CA GLU A 166 -9.80 1.67 7.34
C GLU A 166 -8.53 0.90 7.70
N THR A 167 -7.39 1.60 7.80
CA THR A 167 -6.10 1.02 8.16
C THR A 167 -5.52 1.74 9.36
N ARG A 168 -5.02 0.97 10.33
CA ARG A 168 -4.38 1.42 11.57
C ARG A 168 -3.07 0.68 11.81
N GLY A 169 -2.29 1.15 12.78
CA GLY A 169 -1.04 0.50 13.19
C GLY A 169 0.03 0.57 12.11
N LEU A 170 0.17 1.71 11.47
CA LEU A 170 1.20 1.97 10.46
C LEU A 170 2.52 2.25 11.13
N LYS A 171 3.56 1.50 10.77
CA LYS A 171 4.91 1.66 11.34
C LYS A 171 5.68 2.71 10.54
N GLY A 172 6.18 3.73 11.23
CA GLY A 172 7.11 4.70 10.62
C GLY A 172 8.57 4.23 10.59
N PRO A 173 9.46 4.98 9.92
CA PRO A 173 9.17 6.19 9.18
C PRO A 173 8.43 5.92 7.87
N HIS A 174 7.57 6.83 7.44
CA HIS A 174 6.87 6.72 6.17
C HIS A 174 6.69 8.09 5.53
N THR A 175 6.53 8.11 4.23
CA THR A 175 6.25 9.27 3.43
C THR A 175 4.99 9.02 2.59
N TYR A 176 4.33 10.09 2.19
CA TYR A 176 3.12 9.99 1.38
C TYR A 176 3.40 9.31 0.03
N ASP A 177 4.47 9.71 -0.63
CA ASP A 177 4.95 9.14 -1.90
C ASP A 177 6.46 9.39 -2.07
N SER A 178 6.98 9.18 -3.26
CA SER A 178 8.39 9.43 -3.60
C SER A 178 8.77 10.91 -3.60
N SER A 179 7.84 11.82 -3.42
CA SER A 179 8.14 13.26 -3.29
C SER A 179 8.67 13.64 -1.91
N GLY A 180 8.67 12.70 -0.96
CA GLY A 180 9.21 12.92 0.37
C GLY A 180 8.29 13.68 1.33
N VAL A 181 6.99 13.88 1.01
CA VAL A 181 6.05 14.49 1.97
C VAL A 181 6.04 13.67 3.27
N PRO A 182 6.53 14.21 4.39
CA PRO A 182 6.74 13.42 5.59
C PRO A 182 5.47 13.24 6.39
N PHE A 183 5.32 12.05 6.99
CA PHE A 183 4.34 11.80 8.01
C PHE A 183 4.99 11.55 9.37
N HIS A 184 4.17 11.53 10.41
CA HIS A 184 4.63 11.28 11.76
C HIS A 184 5.23 9.86 11.87
N LYS A 185 6.23 9.69 12.74
CA LYS A 185 6.97 8.42 12.89
C LYS A 185 6.35 7.47 13.93
N ASP A 186 5.24 7.86 14.53
CA ASP A 186 4.49 6.99 15.44
C ASP A 186 3.57 6.03 14.66
N ASP A 187 2.80 5.22 15.40
CA ASP A 187 1.85 4.25 14.85
C ASP A 187 0.39 4.75 14.91
N GLN A 188 0.18 6.06 15.10
CA GLN A 188 -1.14 6.66 15.32
C GLN A 188 -1.82 7.11 14.02
N ALA A 189 -1.12 7.08 12.89
CA ALA A 189 -1.72 7.41 11.61
C ALA A 189 -2.88 6.47 11.28
N ILE A 190 -3.97 7.05 10.76
CA ILE A 190 -5.14 6.31 10.28
C ILE A 190 -5.36 6.67 8.80
N ILE A 191 -5.59 5.64 7.98
CA ILE A 191 -5.89 5.82 6.56
C ILE A 191 -7.27 5.25 6.26
N PHE A 192 -8.12 6.08 5.68
CA PHE A 192 -9.38 5.65 5.08
C PHE A 192 -9.23 5.62 3.57
N GLU A 193 -9.75 4.58 2.95
CA GLU A 193 -9.75 4.44 1.50
C GLU A 193 -11.15 4.07 1.00
N ARG A 194 -11.49 4.57 -0.17
CA ARG A 194 -12.67 4.18 -0.91
C ARG A 194 -12.27 3.87 -2.35
N LEU A 195 -12.30 2.59 -2.68
CA LEU A 195 -11.99 2.09 -4.03
C LEU A 195 -13.31 1.87 -4.78
N TYR A 196 -13.41 2.40 -5.99
CA TYR A 196 -14.58 2.26 -6.85
C TYR A 196 -14.22 2.40 -8.33
N SER A 197 -14.98 1.72 -9.20
CA SER A 197 -14.82 1.88 -10.65
C SER A 197 -15.40 3.21 -11.12
N ASP A 198 -14.78 3.81 -12.14
CA ASP A 198 -15.35 4.97 -12.82
C ASP A 198 -16.71 4.63 -13.43
N GLN A 199 -17.62 5.61 -13.44
CA GLN A 199 -18.99 5.39 -13.89
C GLN A 199 -19.11 5.22 -15.42
N ASN A 200 -18.15 5.78 -16.17
CA ASN A 200 -18.18 5.82 -17.62
C ASN A 200 -17.18 4.85 -18.27
N ASP A 201 -16.11 4.50 -17.54
CA ASP A 201 -15.08 3.59 -18.01
C ASP A 201 -14.73 2.53 -16.95
N PRO A 202 -15.20 1.28 -17.08
CA PRO A 202 -14.92 0.22 -16.12
C PRO A 202 -13.43 -0.17 -16.04
N ASN A 203 -12.60 0.34 -16.96
CA ASN A 203 -11.15 0.16 -16.93
C ASN A 203 -10.43 1.29 -16.19
N ILE A 204 -11.17 2.17 -15.53
CA ILE A 204 -10.64 3.14 -14.57
C ILE A 204 -11.11 2.76 -13.17
N LEU A 205 -10.17 2.64 -12.26
CA LEU A 205 -10.39 2.46 -10.83
C LEU A 205 -9.93 3.72 -10.09
N HIS A 206 -10.74 4.18 -9.18
CA HIS A 206 -10.40 5.29 -8.28
C HIS A 206 -10.13 4.76 -6.88
N ASN A 207 -9.17 5.35 -6.20
CA ASN A 207 -8.96 5.20 -4.76
C ASN A 207 -8.90 6.59 -4.13
N GLU A 208 -9.92 6.91 -3.35
CA GLU A 208 -9.95 8.11 -2.54
C GLU A 208 -9.32 7.79 -1.18
N VAL A 209 -8.15 8.37 -0.94
CA VAL A 209 -7.33 8.10 0.24
C VAL A 209 -7.38 9.31 1.16
N THR A 210 -7.89 9.13 2.37
CA THR A 210 -7.88 10.14 3.43
C THR A 210 -6.89 9.74 4.51
N THR A 211 -5.88 10.56 4.71
CA THR A 211 -4.87 10.37 5.76
C THR A 211 -5.17 11.28 6.94
N ILE A 212 -5.19 10.70 8.14
CA ILE A 212 -5.18 11.39 9.43
C ILE A 212 -3.85 11.10 10.08
N ASP A 213 -3.06 12.15 10.31
CA ASP A 213 -1.71 12.02 10.87
C ASP A 213 -1.37 13.26 11.70
N HIS A 214 -0.52 13.12 12.71
CA HIS A 214 -0.08 14.23 13.56
C HIS A 214 0.78 15.27 12.82
N ALA A 215 1.36 14.89 11.68
CA ALA A 215 2.06 15.82 10.80
C ALA A 215 1.12 16.78 10.06
N LEU A 216 -0.19 16.51 10.09
CA LEU A 216 -1.20 17.26 9.34
C LEU A 216 -2.03 18.16 10.25
N THR A 217 -2.39 19.34 9.76
CA THR A 217 -3.31 20.27 10.47
C THR A 217 -4.78 19.85 10.37
N ARG A 218 -5.11 18.99 9.42
CA ARG A 218 -6.45 18.44 9.17
C ARG A 218 -6.36 17.15 8.36
N PRO A 219 -7.40 16.31 8.34
CA PRO A 219 -7.45 15.18 7.41
C PRO A 219 -7.17 15.62 5.97
N TRP A 220 -6.38 14.83 5.25
CA TRP A 220 -5.98 15.13 3.89
C TRP A 220 -6.45 14.03 2.94
N THR A 221 -7.35 14.39 2.05
CA THR A 221 -7.95 13.46 1.07
C THR A 221 -7.38 13.70 -0.31
N VAL A 222 -6.99 12.60 -0.95
CA VAL A 222 -6.44 12.58 -2.32
C VAL A 222 -7.08 11.45 -3.10
N THR A 223 -7.49 11.71 -4.33
CA THR A 223 -7.97 10.66 -5.23
C THR A 223 -6.86 10.23 -6.17
N ARG A 224 -6.57 8.94 -6.18
CA ARG A 224 -5.69 8.28 -7.16
C ARG A 224 -6.51 7.46 -8.13
N SER A 225 -6.09 7.48 -9.38
CA SER A 225 -6.77 6.74 -10.45
C SER A 225 -5.80 5.76 -11.08
N TYR A 226 -6.33 4.61 -11.46
CA TYR A 226 -5.59 3.53 -12.08
C TYR A 226 -6.31 3.11 -13.35
N ARG A 227 -5.56 2.74 -14.36
CA ARG A 227 -6.08 2.14 -15.60
C ARG A 227 -5.74 0.67 -15.63
N ARG A 228 -6.70 -0.13 -16.04
CA ARG A 228 -6.49 -1.56 -16.29
C ARG A 228 -5.49 -1.72 -17.44
N GLU A 229 -4.50 -2.58 -17.26
CA GLU A 229 -3.56 -2.97 -18.32
C GLU A 229 -4.33 -3.69 -19.44
N PRO A 230 -4.28 -3.20 -20.68
CA PRO A 230 -5.02 -3.81 -21.78
C PRO A 230 -4.36 -5.09 -22.32
N ASN A 231 -3.09 -5.35 -22.02
CA ASN A 231 -2.41 -6.56 -22.43
C ASN A 231 -3.03 -7.76 -21.69
N PRO A 232 -3.57 -8.78 -22.39
CA PRO A 232 -4.16 -9.96 -21.75
C PRO A 232 -3.12 -10.89 -21.10
N GLN A 233 -1.85 -10.67 -21.37
CA GLN A 233 -0.71 -11.42 -20.80
C GLN A 233 0.34 -10.42 -20.26
N PRO A 234 -0.02 -9.61 -19.26
CA PRO A 234 0.90 -8.65 -18.72
C PRO A 234 2.04 -9.35 -17.98
N LEU A 235 3.20 -8.74 -17.97
CA LEU A 235 4.30 -9.22 -17.15
C LEU A 235 4.09 -8.79 -15.71
N TRP A 236 4.53 -9.64 -14.79
CA TRP A 236 4.72 -9.29 -13.38
C TRP A 236 6.21 -9.39 -13.09
N THR A 237 6.82 -8.26 -12.79
CA THR A 237 8.24 -8.17 -12.50
C THR A 237 8.42 -8.21 -10.98
N GLU A 238 9.36 -8.96 -10.49
CA GLU A 238 9.74 -8.90 -9.09
C GLU A 238 10.62 -7.66 -8.87
N THR A 239 10.30 -6.87 -7.87
CA THR A 239 11.06 -5.69 -7.52
C THR A 239 11.49 -5.79 -6.07
N TYR A 240 12.78 -5.93 -5.84
CA TYR A 240 13.37 -5.97 -4.51
C TYR A 240 14.38 -4.84 -4.35
N CYS A 241 14.28 -4.10 -3.26
CA CYS A 241 15.20 -2.99 -2.99
C CYS A 241 16.65 -3.44 -2.91
N THR A 242 16.91 -4.67 -2.49
CA THR A 242 18.27 -5.22 -2.39
C THR A 242 18.94 -5.45 -3.73
N GLU A 243 18.20 -5.57 -4.81
CA GLU A 243 18.74 -5.73 -6.17
C GLU A 243 19.22 -4.41 -6.73
N ASP A 244 18.51 -3.31 -6.39
CA ASP A 244 18.85 -1.95 -6.84
C ASP A 244 19.57 -1.14 -5.78
N ASN A 245 19.83 -1.73 -4.60
CA ASN A 245 20.39 -1.02 -3.46
C ASN A 245 21.92 -1.09 -3.46
N HIS A 246 22.52 -0.11 -4.05
CA HIS A 246 23.97 0.12 -4.02
C HIS A 246 24.35 1.22 -3.01
N HIS A 247 23.68 1.25 -1.85
CA HIS A 247 23.95 2.26 -0.84
C HIS A 247 25.21 1.96 -0.02
N VAL A 248 26.02 2.98 0.22
CA VAL A 248 27.22 2.93 1.07
C VAL A 248 27.17 4.08 2.05
N PHE A 249 27.40 3.80 3.34
CA PHE A 249 27.49 4.82 4.37
C PHE A 249 28.96 5.22 4.60
N ILE A 250 29.29 6.48 4.39
CA ILE A 250 30.61 7.02 4.59
C ILE A 250 30.50 8.29 5.43
N GLY A 251 31.16 8.32 6.59
CA GLY A 251 31.21 9.49 7.47
C GLY A 251 29.82 9.95 7.95
N GLY A 252 28.85 9.03 8.09
CA GLY A 252 27.48 9.34 8.50
C GLY A 252 26.56 9.79 7.35
N HIS A 253 27.06 9.84 6.13
CA HIS A 253 26.31 10.15 4.93
C HIS A 253 26.01 8.88 4.13
N ASN A 254 24.83 8.82 3.55
CA ASN A 254 24.44 7.74 2.65
C ASN A 254 24.73 8.14 1.20
N TYR A 255 25.42 7.27 0.49
CA TYR A 255 25.73 7.41 -0.93
C TYR A 255 25.13 6.24 -1.70
N VAL A 256 24.70 6.51 -2.94
CA VAL A 256 24.37 5.46 -3.90
C VAL A 256 25.61 5.19 -4.75
N VAL A 257 25.94 3.93 -4.96
CA VAL A 257 27.01 3.53 -5.89
C VAL A 257 26.37 3.28 -7.25
N SER A 258 26.78 4.04 -8.26
CA SER A 258 26.34 3.82 -9.65
C SER A 258 26.88 2.50 -10.20
N GLY A 259 26.31 2.01 -11.31
CA GLY A 259 26.75 0.75 -11.95
C GLY A 259 28.22 0.72 -12.40
N ASP A 260 28.83 1.88 -12.61
CA ASP A 260 30.25 2.07 -12.91
C ASP A 260 31.11 2.34 -11.66
N GLY A 261 30.51 2.23 -10.47
CA GLY A 261 31.21 2.30 -9.18
C GLY A 261 31.43 3.70 -8.63
N HIS A 262 30.82 4.75 -9.21
CA HIS A 262 30.88 6.10 -8.66
C HIS A 262 29.91 6.28 -7.49
N LEU A 263 30.35 6.98 -6.46
CA LEU A 263 29.47 7.42 -5.36
C LEU A 263 28.58 8.57 -5.85
N MET A 264 27.28 8.44 -5.57
CA MET A 264 26.29 9.44 -5.97
C MET A 264 25.60 10.03 -4.71
N PRO A 265 25.44 11.34 -4.59
CA PRO A 265 25.86 12.34 -5.58
C PRO A 265 27.38 12.46 -5.66
N ALA A 266 27.91 12.38 -6.87
CA ALA A 266 29.35 12.65 -7.09
C ALA A 266 29.61 14.14 -6.92
N ARG A 267 30.64 14.50 -6.14
CA ARG A 267 31.09 15.87 -6.04
C ARG A 267 31.91 16.22 -7.29
N LYS A 268 31.81 17.46 -7.75
CA LYS A 268 32.43 17.91 -8.98
C LYS A 268 33.97 17.64 -9.03
N ASP A 269 34.61 17.62 -7.86
CA ASP A 269 36.07 17.45 -7.72
C ASP A 269 36.40 16.11 -7.01
N GLU A 270 35.49 15.19 -6.92
CA GLU A 270 35.69 13.88 -6.31
C GLU A 270 36.51 13.00 -7.26
N PRO A 271 37.63 12.41 -6.80
CA PRO A 271 38.37 11.49 -7.64
C PRO A 271 37.52 10.23 -7.93
N PRO A 272 37.70 9.59 -9.08
CA PRO A 272 37.00 8.35 -9.39
C PRO A 272 37.30 7.30 -8.31
N PRO A 273 36.29 6.43 -8.00
CA PRO A 273 36.44 5.39 -6.98
C PRO A 273 37.61 4.46 -7.34
N ASP A 274 38.31 3.97 -6.30
CA ASP A 274 39.34 2.96 -6.46
C ASP A 274 38.73 1.60 -6.84
N LEU A 275 38.77 1.27 -8.11
CA LEU A 275 38.18 0.03 -8.64
C LEU A 275 39.12 -1.20 -8.56
N ARG A 276 40.33 -1.05 -7.93
CA ARG A 276 41.31 -2.14 -7.88
C ARG A 276 40.79 -3.43 -7.23
N ASN A 277 39.82 -3.30 -6.35
CA ASN A 277 39.17 -4.44 -5.67
C ASN A 277 37.85 -4.89 -6.31
N PHE A 278 37.39 -4.20 -7.33
CA PHE A 278 36.23 -4.67 -8.10
C PHE A 278 36.72 -5.69 -9.12
N ALA A 279 36.32 -6.94 -8.96
CA ALA A 279 36.48 -7.95 -9.98
C ALA A 279 35.62 -7.53 -11.20
N VAL A 280 36.28 -6.97 -12.20
CA VAL A 280 35.65 -6.78 -13.51
C VAL A 280 35.30 -8.18 -14.02
N GLY A 281 34.04 -8.55 -13.96
CA GLY A 281 33.55 -9.78 -14.56
C GLY A 281 34.00 -9.83 -16.02
N LYS A 282 34.79 -10.83 -16.38
CA LYS A 282 35.14 -11.05 -17.78
C LYS A 282 33.81 -11.14 -18.56
N PRO A 283 33.65 -10.39 -19.66
CA PRO A 283 32.48 -10.57 -20.49
C PRO A 283 32.40 -12.05 -20.85
N SER A 284 31.25 -12.67 -20.60
CA SER A 284 30.97 -14.02 -21.08
C SER A 284 31.10 -13.97 -22.59
N SER A 285 32.09 -14.67 -23.12
CA SER A 285 32.23 -14.82 -24.58
C SER A 285 30.98 -15.44 -25.16
N PRO A 286 30.57 -15.04 -26.35
CA PRO A 286 29.33 -15.46 -27.01
C PRO A 286 29.24 -16.95 -27.27
#